data_bee44b2f02b6c040850a5b65f067f3e2
#
_entry.id   bee44b2f02b6c040850a5b65f067f3e2
#
_cell.length_a   1.000
_cell.length_b   1.000
_cell.length_c   1.000
_cell.angle_alpha   90.00
_cell.angle_beta   90.00
_cell.angle_gamma   90.00
#
_symmetry.space_group_name_H-M   'P 1'
#
loop_
_entity.id
_entity.type
_entity.pdbx_description
1 polymer ?
#
loop_
_entity_poly.entity_id
_entity_poly.type
_entity_poly.pdbx_seq_one_letter_code
_entity_poly.pdbx_strand_id
1 'polypeptide(L)'
;MIRTTVSVRVDMPGLHCWPGAPRHRAYLRSPHHHVFGVVATMPVSHGDRDVELHDMREAVEIALARLFPGGDLGPQSCEHVAARLLGELPGLSEVTVSEDEFHWATARREGGSR
;
A
#
# COMPACT_ATOMS: atom_id res chain seq x y z
N MET A 1 26.69 -11.74 4.27
CA MET A 1 26.23 -10.36 4.45
C MET A 1 24.74 -10.36 4.78
N ILE A 2 24.36 -9.53 5.74
CA ILE A 2 22.95 -9.41 6.13
C ILE A 2 22.41 -8.10 5.58
N ARG A 3 21.26 -8.19 4.92
CA ARG A 3 20.49 -6.98 4.50
C ARG A 3 19.26 -6.90 5.37
N THR A 4 19.00 -5.71 5.88
CA THR A 4 17.86 -5.49 6.76
C THR A 4 16.86 -4.57 6.09
N THR A 5 15.59 -4.92 6.19
CA THR A 5 14.49 -4.04 5.81
C THR A 5 13.60 -3.86 7.04
N VAL A 6 12.85 -2.77 7.04
CA VAL A 6 11.81 -2.54 8.05
C VAL A 6 10.48 -2.37 7.35
N SER A 7 9.41 -2.79 8.01
CA SER A 7 8.06 -2.70 7.45
C SER A 7 7.11 -2.16 8.50
N VAL A 8 6.12 -1.41 8.04
CA VAL A 8 5.02 -0.96 8.88
C VAL A 8 3.71 -1.33 8.21
N ARG A 9 2.67 -1.58 9.00
CA ARG A 9 1.33 -1.83 8.50
C ARG A 9 0.39 -0.71 8.94
N VAL A 10 -0.41 -0.26 7.98
CA VAL A 10 -1.50 0.68 8.23
C VAL A 10 -2.77 0.04 7.73
N ASP A 11 -3.81 0.04 8.55
CA ASP A 11 -5.13 -0.42 8.14
C ASP A 11 -5.95 0.81 7.76
N MET A 12 -6.40 0.85 6.51
CA MET A 12 -7.10 1.99 5.95
C MET A 12 -8.52 1.58 5.54
N PRO A 13 -9.56 2.00 6.29
CA PRO A 13 -10.92 1.81 5.81
C PRO A 13 -11.10 2.58 4.51
N GLY A 14 -11.66 1.93 3.52
CA GLY A 14 -11.76 2.55 2.21
C GLY A 14 -12.92 2.04 1.39
N LEU A 15 -13.17 2.76 0.30
CA LEU A 15 -14.27 2.50 -0.62
C LEU A 15 -13.70 2.48 -2.03
N HIS A 16 -13.94 1.39 -2.77
CA HIS A 16 -13.54 1.33 -4.16
C HIS A 16 -14.58 0.59 -5.00
N CYS A 17 -14.40 0.62 -6.32
CA CYS A 17 -15.27 -0.08 -7.24
C CYS A 17 -14.48 -0.56 -8.44
N TRP A 18 -15.08 -1.49 -9.18
CA TRP A 18 -14.52 -1.96 -10.46
C TRP A 18 -15.62 -1.83 -11.52
N PRO A 19 -15.79 -0.64 -12.13
CA PRO A 19 -16.87 -0.42 -13.09
C PRO A 19 -16.84 -1.38 -14.28
N GLY A 20 -15.65 -1.82 -14.71
CA GLY A 20 -15.47 -2.74 -15.82
C GLY A 20 -15.50 -4.21 -15.45
N ALA A 21 -15.97 -4.56 -14.25
CA ALA A 21 -15.98 -5.95 -13.81
C ALA A 21 -16.80 -6.83 -14.76
N PRO A 22 -16.34 -8.06 -15.06
CA PRO A 22 -17.08 -8.97 -15.92
C PRO A 22 -18.39 -9.39 -15.26
N ARG A 23 -19.32 -9.94 -16.09
CA ARG A 23 -20.67 -10.27 -15.63
C ARG A 23 -20.67 -11.14 -14.36
N HIS A 24 -19.82 -12.14 -14.28
CA HIS A 24 -19.78 -13.03 -13.12
C HIS A 24 -19.24 -12.36 -11.86
N ARG A 25 -18.76 -11.12 -11.99
CA ARG A 25 -18.30 -10.28 -10.87
C ARG A 25 -18.99 -8.92 -10.89
N ALA A 26 -20.21 -8.86 -11.43
CA ALA A 26 -20.93 -7.59 -11.58
C ALA A 26 -21.14 -6.86 -10.25
N TYR A 27 -21.18 -7.60 -9.14
CA TYR A 27 -21.32 -7.00 -7.80
C TYR A 27 -20.14 -6.12 -7.42
N LEU A 28 -19.00 -6.26 -8.09
CA LEU A 28 -17.82 -5.43 -7.83
C LEU A 28 -17.88 -4.07 -8.56
N ARG A 29 -18.85 -3.88 -9.46
CA ARG A 29 -18.98 -2.63 -10.23
C ARG A 29 -19.40 -1.46 -9.36
N SER A 30 -20.18 -1.73 -8.33
CA SER A 30 -20.65 -0.68 -7.41
C SER A 30 -19.63 -0.45 -6.30
N PRO A 31 -19.57 0.76 -5.74
CA PRO A 31 -18.68 1.03 -4.62
C PRO A 31 -18.93 0.08 -3.45
N HIS A 32 -17.87 -0.44 -2.89
CA HIS A 32 -17.95 -1.35 -1.76
C HIS A 32 -16.79 -1.09 -0.80
N HIS A 33 -17.02 -1.38 0.49
CA HIS A 33 -16.07 -1.10 1.55
C HIS A 33 -15.16 -2.27 1.85
N HIS A 34 -13.91 -1.95 2.15
CA HIS A 34 -12.95 -2.88 2.73
C HIS A 34 -12.14 -2.14 3.78
N VAL A 35 -11.48 -2.89 4.67
CA VAL A 35 -10.37 -2.34 5.43
C VAL A 35 -9.11 -2.80 4.70
N PHE A 36 -8.48 -1.87 3.99
CA PHE A 36 -7.28 -2.16 3.21
C PHE A 36 -6.09 -2.26 4.15
N GLY A 37 -5.41 -3.41 4.14
CA GLY A 37 -4.16 -3.57 4.87
C GLY A 37 -3.01 -3.12 3.97
N VAL A 38 -2.25 -2.12 4.41
CA VAL A 38 -1.15 -1.57 3.63
C VAL A 38 0.14 -1.83 4.38
N VAL A 39 1.04 -2.61 3.79
CA VAL A 39 2.36 -2.88 4.35
C VAL A 39 3.40 -2.20 3.49
N ALA A 40 4.13 -1.25 4.09
CA ALA A 40 5.18 -0.52 3.41
C ALA A 40 6.53 -0.97 3.95
N THR A 41 7.47 -1.23 3.05
CA THR A 41 8.79 -1.78 3.39
C THR A 41 9.87 -0.89 2.82
N MET A 42 10.93 -0.67 3.59
CA MET A 42 12.10 0.05 3.09
C MET A 42 13.39 -0.59 3.59
N PRO A 43 14.47 -0.50 2.78
CA PRO A 43 15.78 -0.95 3.22
C PRO A 43 16.35 0.04 4.22
N VAL A 44 17.17 -0.46 5.12
CA VAL A 44 17.91 0.37 6.07
C VAL A 44 19.39 0.11 5.92
N SER A 45 20.22 1.09 6.32
CA SER A 45 21.66 1.00 6.13
C SER A 45 22.37 0.26 7.26
N HIS A 46 21.70 0.06 8.39
CA HIS A 46 22.24 -0.73 9.50
C HIS A 46 21.10 -1.33 10.32
N GLY A 47 21.42 -2.22 11.21
CA GLY A 47 20.44 -3.03 11.91
C GLY A 47 19.94 -2.47 13.24
N ASP A 48 20.15 -1.20 13.52
CA ASP A 48 19.74 -0.62 14.81
C ASP A 48 19.14 0.77 14.65
N ARG A 49 17.84 0.81 14.43
CA ARG A 49 17.03 2.04 14.42
C ARG A 49 17.49 3.12 13.44
N ASP A 50 17.96 2.70 12.27
CA ASP A 50 18.27 3.63 11.17
C ASP A 50 17.01 4.44 10.81
N VAL A 51 15.86 3.77 10.84
CA VAL A 51 14.56 4.40 10.63
C VAL A 51 13.72 4.12 11.87
N GLU A 52 13.13 5.16 12.43
CA GLU A 52 12.25 5.03 13.57
C GLU A 52 10.87 4.56 13.07
N LEU A 53 10.39 3.43 13.56
CA LEU A 53 9.21 2.76 13.01
C LEU A 53 7.92 3.55 13.16
N HIS A 54 7.76 4.29 14.26
CA HIS A 54 6.58 5.14 14.44
C HIS A 54 6.57 6.31 13.45
N ASP A 55 7.74 6.91 13.21
CA ASP A 55 7.88 7.97 12.22
C ASP A 55 7.58 7.44 10.82
N MET A 56 8.06 6.25 10.50
CA MET A 56 7.80 5.62 9.21
C MET A 56 6.31 5.36 9.02
N ARG A 57 5.64 4.82 10.04
CA ARG A 57 4.21 4.54 9.99
C ARG A 57 3.41 5.83 9.81
N GLU A 58 3.77 6.89 10.54
CA GLU A 58 3.11 8.17 10.41
C GLU A 58 3.27 8.74 9.00
N ALA A 59 4.45 8.63 8.42
CA ALA A 59 4.68 9.08 7.05
C ALA A 59 3.78 8.34 6.05
N VAL A 60 3.61 7.04 6.24
CA VAL A 60 2.73 6.24 5.40
C VAL A 60 1.27 6.66 5.59
N GLU A 61 0.84 6.88 6.84
CA GLU A 61 -0.52 7.34 7.13
C GLU A 61 -0.81 8.68 6.46
N ILE A 62 0.12 9.62 6.56
CA ILE A 62 -0.02 10.93 5.95
C ILE A 62 -0.10 10.82 4.42
N ALA A 63 0.77 10.00 3.82
CA ALA A 63 0.78 9.80 2.38
C ALA A 63 -0.55 9.19 1.90
N LEU A 64 -1.06 8.19 2.60
CA LEU A 64 -2.34 7.57 2.24
C LEU A 64 -3.49 8.56 2.33
N ALA A 65 -3.52 9.38 3.38
CA ALA A 65 -4.57 10.39 3.54
C ALA A 65 -4.51 11.45 2.45
N ARG A 66 -3.31 11.77 1.97
CA ARG A 66 -3.11 12.72 0.87
C ARG A 66 -3.54 12.14 -0.47
N LEU A 67 -3.19 10.86 -0.72
CA LEU A 67 -3.52 10.20 -1.99
C LEU A 67 -4.99 9.85 -2.09
N PHE A 68 -5.60 9.46 -0.97
CA PHE A 68 -6.98 8.95 -0.93
C PHE A 68 -7.76 9.63 0.18
N PRO A 69 -8.09 10.93 0.00
CA PRO A 69 -8.83 11.66 1.04
C PRO A 69 -10.13 10.93 1.41
N GLY A 70 -10.35 10.77 2.71
CA GLY A 70 -11.54 10.10 3.20
C GLY A 70 -11.62 8.59 2.90
N GLY A 71 -10.53 8.00 2.41
CA GLY A 71 -10.51 6.59 2.04
C GLY A 71 -11.21 6.29 0.73
N ASP A 72 -11.45 7.31 -0.09
CA ASP A 72 -12.08 7.14 -1.39
C ASP A 72 -11.03 6.78 -2.44
N LEU A 73 -11.00 5.50 -2.81
CA LEU A 73 -10.08 4.98 -3.81
C LEU A 73 -10.68 5.03 -5.22
N GLY A 74 -12.00 5.24 -5.34
CA GLY A 74 -12.65 5.26 -6.64
C GLY A 74 -12.48 3.94 -7.38
N PRO A 75 -12.17 3.97 -8.70
CA PRO A 75 -12.03 2.74 -9.50
C PRO A 75 -10.66 2.07 -9.36
N GLN A 76 -9.91 2.37 -8.33
CA GLN A 76 -8.55 1.85 -8.20
C GLN A 76 -8.52 0.46 -7.55
N SER A 77 -7.66 -0.40 -8.07
CA SER A 77 -7.39 -1.72 -7.56
C SER A 77 -6.34 -1.66 -6.45
N CYS A 78 -6.14 -2.78 -5.75
CA CYS A 78 -5.03 -2.89 -4.79
C CYS A 78 -3.68 -2.64 -5.45
N GLU A 79 -3.50 -3.07 -6.71
CA GLU A 79 -2.27 -2.84 -7.48
C GLU A 79 -2.02 -1.34 -7.69
N HIS A 80 -3.07 -0.59 -8.02
CA HIS A 80 -2.96 0.85 -8.20
C HIS A 80 -2.59 1.56 -6.90
N VAL A 81 -3.25 1.16 -5.80
CA VAL A 81 -2.98 1.75 -4.49
C VAL A 81 -1.52 1.49 -4.09
N ALA A 82 -1.06 0.25 -4.26
CA ALA A 82 0.31 -0.12 -3.94
C ALA A 82 1.33 0.71 -4.75
N ALA A 83 1.11 0.81 -6.06
CA ALA A 83 2.01 1.55 -6.94
C ALA A 83 2.02 3.04 -6.62
N ARG A 84 0.85 3.61 -6.30
CA ARG A 84 0.77 5.05 -5.98
C ARG A 84 1.49 5.37 -4.68
N LEU A 85 1.33 4.55 -3.65
CA LEU A 85 2.05 4.79 -2.40
C LEU A 85 3.57 4.64 -2.60
N LEU A 86 3.97 3.62 -3.36
CA LEU A 86 5.39 3.40 -3.67
C LEU A 86 5.98 4.62 -4.38
N GLY A 87 5.23 5.21 -5.31
CA GLY A 87 5.67 6.41 -6.03
C GLY A 87 5.70 7.66 -5.16
N GLU A 88 4.82 7.73 -4.16
CA GLU A 88 4.72 8.90 -3.28
C GLU A 88 5.88 8.97 -2.28
N LEU A 89 6.38 7.83 -1.83
CA LEU A 89 7.44 7.76 -0.82
C LEU A 89 8.67 7.06 -1.42
N PRO A 90 9.61 7.83 -2.00
CA PRO A 90 10.74 7.25 -2.75
C PRO A 90 11.67 6.36 -1.92
N GLY A 91 11.64 6.48 -0.60
CA GLY A 91 12.43 5.60 0.27
C GLY A 91 11.91 4.18 0.37
N LEU A 92 10.65 3.93 -0.01
CA LEU A 92 10.07 2.59 0.05
C LEU A 92 10.61 1.74 -1.10
N SER A 93 10.86 0.47 -0.80
CA SER A 93 11.25 -0.52 -1.82
C SER A 93 10.08 -1.35 -2.28
N GLU A 94 9.04 -1.46 -1.45
CA GLU A 94 7.94 -2.37 -1.72
C GLU A 94 6.70 -1.95 -0.93
N VAL A 95 5.54 -2.10 -1.54
CA VAL A 95 4.25 -1.89 -0.87
C VAL A 95 3.34 -3.06 -1.21
N THR A 96 2.71 -3.64 -0.20
CA THR A 96 1.71 -4.68 -0.35
C THR A 96 0.37 -4.14 0.16
N VAL A 97 -0.68 -4.31 -0.63
CA VAL A 97 -2.03 -3.89 -0.28
C VAL A 97 -2.96 -5.09 -0.35
N SER A 98 -3.70 -5.31 0.73
CA SER A 98 -4.71 -6.35 0.79
C SER A 98 -6.08 -5.73 1.00
N GLU A 99 -7.13 -6.35 0.44
CA GLU A 99 -8.50 -5.91 0.67
C GLU A 99 -9.24 -6.87 1.62
N ASP A 100 -8.64 -8.01 1.92
CA ASP A 100 -9.17 -9.01 2.85
C ASP A 100 -8.00 -9.85 3.39
N GLU A 101 -8.31 -10.97 4.03
CA GLU A 101 -7.27 -11.84 4.60
C GLU A 101 -6.64 -12.80 3.59
N PHE A 102 -7.14 -12.82 2.35
CA PHE A 102 -6.78 -13.86 1.39
C PHE A 102 -6.14 -13.33 0.12
N HIS A 103 -6.32 -12.04 -0.18
CA HIS A 103 -5.88 -11.47 -1.46
C HIS A 103 -5.08 -10.21 -1.24
N TRP A 104 -3.94 -10.12 -1.91
CA TRP A 104 -3.09 -8.93 -1.83
C TRP A 104 -2.33 -8.72 -3.13
N ALA A 105 -1.89 -7.49 -3.34
CA ALA A 105 -1.06 -7.12 -4.47
C ALA A 105 0.20 -6.43 -3.94
N THR A 106 1.32 -6.67 -4.58
CA THR A 106 2.60 -6.09 -4.19
C THR A 106 3.20 -5.34 -5.37
N ALA A 107 3.56 -4.08 -5.13
CA ALA A 107 4.36 -3.30 -6.06
C ALA A 107 5.77 -3.19 -5.48
N ARG A 108 6.77 -3.46 -6.30
CA ARG A 108 8.18 -3.46 -5.89
C ARG A 108 8.97 -2.62 -6.86
N ARG A 109 9.90 -1.84 -6.32
CA ARG A 109 10.79 -1.03 -7.13
C ARG A 109 11.88 -1.94 -7.71
N GLU A 110 11.94 -1.99 -9.04
CA GLU A 110 12.92 -2.82 -9.72
C GLU A 110 14.24 -2.11 -9.92
N GLY A 111 15.30 -2.88 -9.98
CA GLY A 111 16.63 -2.39 -10.31
C GLY A 111 17.17 -1.43 -9.29
N GLY A 112 16.51 -1.38 -8.22
CA GLY A 112 16.82 -0.37 -7.28
C GLY A 112 18.23 -0.33 -6.93
N SER A 113 18.44 -0.28 -7.17
CA SER A 113 19.34 -0.12 -6.88
C SER A 113 20.09 0.07 -6.40
N ARG A 114 20.26 0.16 -6.22
CA ARG A 114 21.03 0.19 -5.72
C ARG A 114 21.57 0.99 -5.55
#